data_d0b3202d13f1eb935d42cec92a0502a3
#
_entry.id   d0b3202d13f1eb935d42cec92a0502a3
#
_cell.length_a   1.000
_cell.length_b   1.000
_cell.length_c   1.000
_cell.angle_alpha   90.00
_cell.angle_beta   90.00
_cell.angle_gamma   90.00
#
_symmetry.space_group_name_H-M   'P 1'
#
loop_
_entity.id
_entity.type
_entity.pdbx_description
1 polymer ?
#
loop_
_entity_poly.entity_id
_entity_poly.type
_entity_poly.pdbx_seq_one_letter_code
_entity_poly.pdbx_strand_id
1 'polypeptide(L)'
;MGRIAERSSGEEAPTEATVAGSTTKAALDAQRAADLARLRWGLRAGGAILGFISAAVLSLAHASGLGWQFHILNGLVFLGIIVIACVFAAVSRGTHVEQEQHYRARLFTRTIELQDMAMRDELTQLFNRRYFVQRLEEELDRVRTGHSHLAVVVLDVDKLKGINDTFGHQVGDAVLINLARLLVKHTRVTDIPARLGGDEFGVIMPETSKGGALGLGERVQQALDASPIYEQDGRSIKLSVSVGVSIFPWSGESVDELLRSADTHMYAAKAAGHRGTDI
;
A
#
# COMPACT_ATOMS: atom_id res chain seq x y z
N MET A 1 8.53 -54.84 -16.27
CA MET A 1 9.22 -53.73 -17.00
C MET A 1 8.65 -52.42 -16.53
N GLY A 2 9.37 -51.80 -15.62
CA GLY A 2 8.96 -50.57 -14.95
C GLY A 2 9.32 -49.33 -15.79
N ARG A 3 8.52 -48.26 -15.63
CA ARG A 3 8.95 -46.91 -15.92
C ARG A 3 8.72 -46.06 -14.67
N ILE A 4 9.81 -45.62 -14.14
CA ILE A 4 9.96 -44.66 -13.06
C ILE A 4 9.59 -43.30 -13.63
N ALA A 5 8.60 -42.61 -13.02
CA ALA A 5 8.27 -41.21 -13.32
C ALA A 5 9.16 -40.35 -12.43
N GLU A 6 10.09 -39.63 -13.04
CA GLU A 6 10.87 -38.55 -12.42
C GLU A 6 9.95 -37.38 -12.06
N ARG A 7 9.90 -37.09 -10.77
CA ARG A 7 9.39 -35.80 -10.26
C ARG A 7 10.47 -34.74 -10.50
N SER A 8 10.27 -33.86 -11.44
CA SER A 8 11.04 -32.64 -11.52
C SER A 8 10.49 -31.65 -10.47
N SER A 9 11.25 -31.47 -9.42
CA SER A 9 11.11 -30.37 -8.48
C SER A 9 11.45 -29.07 -9.21
N GLY A 10 10.44 -28.27 -9.53
CA GLY A 10 10.60 -26.90 -10.02
C GLY A 10 11.12 -26.03 -8.87
N GLU A 11 12.42 -25.80 -8.87
CA GLU A 11 13.07 -24.78 -8.07
C GLU A 11 12.79 -23.43 -8.75
N GLU A 12 11.80 -22.69 -8.23
CA GLU A 12 11.53 -21.32 -8.68
C GLU A 12 12.74 -20.44 -8.36
N ALA A 13 13.40 -19.97 -9.39
CA ALA A 13 14.50 -19.01 -9.27
C ALA A 13 13.99 -17.74 -8.58
N PRO A 14 14.71 -17.19 -7.58
CA PRO A 14 14.29 -16.00 -6.88
C PRO A 14 14.19 -14.82 -7.84
N THR A 15 13.06 -14.11 -7.79
CA THR A 15 12.77 -12.94 -8.62
C THR A 15 13.85 -11.86 -8.43
N GLU A 16 14.26 -11.19 -9.49
CA GLU A 16 15.31 -10.14 -9.49
C GLU A 16 15.11 -9.06 -8.39
N ALA A 17 13.86 -8.75 -8.03
CA ALA A 17 13.55 -7.84 -6.94
C ALA A 17 13.98 -8.36 -5.55
N THR A 18 13.93 -9.70 -5.32
CA THR A 18 14.36 -10.33 -4.06
C THR A 18 15.89 -10.33 -3.96
N VAL A 19 16.59 -10.51 -5.08
CA VAL A 19 18.05 -10.48 -5.14
C VAL A 19 18.58 -9.05 -4.95
N ALA A 20 17.95 -8.03 -5.57
CA ALA A 20 18.33 -6.64 -5.41
C ALA A 20 18.12 -6.13 -3.97
N GLY A 21 17.03 -6.53 -3.31
CA GLY A 21 16.77 -6.18 -1.90
C GLY A 21 17.76 -6.82 -0.92
N SER A 22 18.16 -8.08 -1.18
CA SER A 22 19.12 -8.80 -0.33
C SER A 22 20.55 -8.25 -0.47
N THR A 23 20.98 -7.87 -1.67
CA THR A 23 22.30 -7.27 -1.92
C THR A 23 22.43 -5.88 -1.30
N THR A 24 21.36 -5.06 -1.35
CA THR A 24 21.37 -3.72 -0.73
C THR A 24 21.42 -3.82 0.80
N LYS A 25 20.71 -4.76 1.41
CA LYS A 25 20.75 -5.01 2.85
C LYS A 25 22.12 -5.51 3.31
N ALA A 26 22.69 -6.47 2.59
CA ALA A 26 24.02 -7.01 2.90
C ALA A 26 25.11 -5.94 2.80
N ALA A 27 25.04 -5.05 1.80
CA ALA A 27 25.97 -3.92 1.64
C ALA A 27 25.84 -2.91 2.81
N LEU A 28 24.61 -2.61 3.24
CA LEU A 28 24.35 -1.70 4.37
C LEU A 28 24.86 -2.28 5.69
N ASP A 29 24.65 -3.59 5.93
CA ASP A 29 25.12 -4.28 7.13
C ASP A 29 26.66 -4.38 7.15
N ALA A 30 27.28 -4.63 6.00
CA ALA A 30 28.74 -4.62 5.86
C ALA A 30 29.33 -3.24 6.13
N GLN A 31 28.70 -2.18 5.64
CA GLN A 31 29.13 -0.80 5.89
C GLN A 31 29.01 -0.43 7.38
N ARG A 32 27.91 -0.80 8.05
CA ARG A 32 27.72 -0.63 9.48
C ARG A 32 28.78 -1.38 10.31
N ALA A 33 29.07 -2.63 9.93
CA ALA A 33 30.12 -3.41 10.57
C ALA A 33 31.50 -2.77 10.42
N ALA A 34 31.82 -2.22 9.26
CA ALA A 34 33.07 -1.52 8.99
C ALA A 34 33.18 -0.22 9.81
N ASP A 35 32.10 0.55 9.92
CA ASP A 35 32.09 1.80 10.69
C ASP A 35 32.20 1.52 12.20
N LEU A 36 31.53 0.50 12.71
CA LEU A 36 31.69 0.03 14.09
C LEU A 36 33.10 -0.50 14.37
N ALA A 37 33.72 -1.20 13.42
CA ALA A 37 35.08 -1.65 13.53
C ALA A 37 36.08 -0.46 13.57
N ARG A 38 35.89 0.54 12.71
CA ARG A 38 36.70 1.79 12.72
C ARG A 38 36.57 2.54 14.04
N LEU A 39 35.33 2.68 14.56
CA LEU A 39 35.08 3.34 15.85
C LEU A 39 35.75 2.60 17.01
N ARG A 40 35.62 1.27 17.03
CA ARG A 40 36.26 0.39 18.03
C ARG A 40 37.80 0.47 17.96
N TRP A 41 38.34 0.52 16.75
CA TRP A 41 39.77 0.65 16.51
C TRP A 41 40.28 2.05 16.95
N GLY A 42 39.57 3.11 16.60
CA GLY A 42 39.88 4.48 17.02
C GLY A 42 39.86 4.67 18.55
N LEU A 43 38.85 4.08 19.23
CA LEU A 43 38.77 4.09 20.69
C LEU A 43 39.90 3.30 21.36
N ARG A 44 40.27 2.13 20.81
CA ARG A 44 41.37 1.30 21.31
C ARG A 44 42.74 1.99 21.08
N ALA A 45 42.94 2.52 19.87
CA ALA A 45 44.19 3.25 19.53
C ALA A 45 44.33 4.54 20.35
N GLY A 46 43.25 5.33 20.49
CA GLY A 46 43.21 6.51 21.32
C GLY A 46 43.49 6.22 22.80
N GLY A 47 42.88 5.18 23.35
CA GLY A 47 43.11 4.72 24.71
C GLY A 47 44.56 4.24 24.95
N ALA A 48 45.14 3.53 24.00
CA ALA A 48 46.53 3.04 24.09
C ALA A 48 47.52 4.24 24.01
N ILE A 49 47.30 5.19 23.12
CA ILE A 49 48.15 6.41 22.99
C ILE A 49 48.06 7.24 24.26
N LEU A 50 46.86 7.48 24.79
CA LEU A 50 46.66 8.19 26.06
C LEU A 50 47.31 7.47 27.26
N GLY A 51 47.22 6.17 27.30
CA GLY A 51 47.87 5.34 28.31
C GLY A 51 49.40 5.45 28.24
N PHE A 52 49.95 5.46 27.03
CA PHE A 52 51.40 5.61 26.81
C PHE A 52 51.91 7.00 27.20
N ILE A 53 51.18 8.05 26.80
CA ILE A 53 51.49 9.44 27.18
C ILE A 53 51.42 9.64 28.70
N SER A 54 50.39 9.11 29.35
CA SER A 54 50.24 9.14 30.81
C SER A 54 51.39 8.44 31.54
N ALA A 55 51.79 7.26 31.07
CA ALA A 55 52.91 6.53 31.64
C ALA A 55 54.25 7.25 31.46
N ALA A 56 54.50 7.85 30.30
CA ALA A 56 55.69 8.63 30.03
C ALA A 56 55.78 9.89 30.93
N VAL A 57 54.62 10.60 31.04
CA VAL A 57 54.54 11.79 31.92
C VAL A 57 54.73 11.42 33.40
N LEU A 58 54.16 10.30 33.83
CA LEU A 58 54.35 9.78 35.19
C LEU A 58 55.84 9.44 35.47
N SER A 59 56.48 8.79 34.51
CA SER A 59 57.91 8.42 34.60
C SER A 59 58.83 9.64 34.70
N LEU A 60 58.54 10.66 33.87
CA LEU A 60 59.29 11.94 33.91
C LEU A 60 59.06 12.70 35.24
N ALA A 61 57.84 12.74 35.72
CA ALA A 61 57.48 13.34 36.98
C ALA A 61 58.19 12.68 38.19
N HIS A 62 58.29 11.34 38.17
CA HIS A 62 58.99 10.61 39.18
C HIS A 62 60.51 10.88 39.15
N ALA A 63 61.08 10.96 37.96
CA ALA A 63 62.50 11.26 37.77
C ALA A 63 62.87 12.72 38.17
N SER A 64 61.91 13.65 38.07
CA SER A 64 62.11 15.08 38.42
C SER A 64 61.80 15.44 39.88
N GLY A 65 61.43 14.44 40.72
CA GLY A 65 61.10 14.65 42.13
C GLY A 65 59.84 15.49 42.40
N LEU A 66 58.97 15.60 41.42
CA LEU A 66 57.65 16.25 41.57
C LEU A 66 56.76 15.46 42.50
N GLY A 67 56.24 16.14 43.54
CA GLY A 67 55.48 15.51 44.61
C GLY A 67 54.08 15.02 44.20
N TRP A 68 53.35 14.48 45.16
CA TRP A 68 52.01 13.86 45.03
C TRP A 68 50.96 14.77 44.30
N GLN A 69 51.14 16.09 44.31
CA GLN A 69 50.27 17.05 43.62
C GLN A 69 50.19 16.81 42.10
N PHE A 70 51.30 16.38 41.50
CA PHE A 70 51.36 16.10 40.06
C PHE A 70 50.57 14.84 39.70
N HIS A 71 50.57 13.82 40.58
CA HIS A 71 49.78 12.62 40.38
C HIS A 71 48.26 12.87 40.44
N ILE A 72 47.83 13.81 41.33
CA ILE A 72 46.43 14.20 41.42
C ILE A 72 46.01 14.99 40.16
N LEU A 73 46.81 15.95 39.69
CA LEU A 73 46.53 16.70 38.50
C LEU A 73 46.38 15.79 37.25
N ASN A 74 47.29 14.86 37.07
CA ASN A 74 47.27 13.89 35.99
C ASN A 74 46.01 13.00 36.06
N GLY A 75 45.60 12.54 37.24
CA GLY A 75 44.38 11.80 37.47
C GLY A 75 43.11 12.58 37.11
N LEU A 76 43.07 13.87 37.45
CA LEU A 76 41.94 14.76 37.12
C LEU A 76 41.81 14.97 35.59
N VAL A 77 42.96 15.17 34.92
CA VAL A 77 42.98 15.31 33.44
C VAL A 77 42.47 14.01 32.78
N PHE A 78 42.92 12.87 33.27
CA PHE A 78 42.50 11.57 32.72
C PHE A 78 41.01 11.32 32.93
N LEU A 79 40.48 11.66 34.12
CA LEU A 79 39.05 11.59 34.42
C LEU A 79 38.23 12.52 33.49
N GLY A 80 38.72 13.77 33.25
CA GLY A 80 38.09 14.70 32.34
C GLY A 80 37.95 14.16 30.90
N ILE A 81 39.02 13.53 30.40
CA ILE A 81 39.01 12.92 29.07
C ILE A 81 38.01 11.76 28.98
N ILE A 82 37.93 10.92 30.02
CA ILE A 82 36.96 9.83 30.06
C ILE A 82 35.52 10.37 30.03
N VAL A 83 35.25 11.41 30.83
CA VAL A 83 33.92 12.05 30.86
C VAL A 83 33.54 12.62 29.47
N ILE A 84 34.48 13.35 28.84
CA ILE A 84 34.25 13.90 27.49
C ILE A 84 33.98 12.78 26.48
N ALA A 85 34.75 11.68 26.52
CA ALA A 85 34.54 10.52 25.64
C ALA A 85 33.17 9.85 25.86
N CYS A 86 32.76 9.71 27.13
CA CYS A 86 31.45 9.19 27.48
C CYS A 86 30.29 10.07 27.01
N VAL A 87 30.40 11.39 27.20
CA VAL A 87 29.40 12.37 26.72
C VAL A 87 29.30 12.32 25.20
N PHE A 88 30.44 12.36 24.50
CA PHE A 88 30.48 12.25 23.05
C PHE A 88 29.84 10.96 22.54
N ALA A 89 30.14 9.82 23.18
CA ALA A 89 29.53 8.53 22.82
C ALA A 89 28.01 8.51 23.09
N ALA A 90 27.55 9.16 24.15
CA ALA A 90 26.11 9.27 24.46
C ALA A 90 25.36 10.13 23.46
N VAL A 91 25.92 11.32 23.11
CA VAL A 91 25.33 12.21 22.10
C VAL A 91 25.28 11.55 20.72
N SER A 92 26.39 10.90 20.32
CA SER A 92 26.43 10.19 19.02
C SER A 92 25.42 9.04 18.94
N ARG A 93 25.14 8.33 20.05
CA ARG A 93 24.09 7.31 20.08
C ARG A 93 22.70 7.92 19.94
N GLY A 94 22.43 9.05 20.58
CA GLY A 94 21.14 9.75 20.51
C GLY A 94 20.81 10.15 19.07
N THR A 95 21.75 10.77 18.37
CA THR A 95 21.55 11.19 16.97
C THR A 95 21.32 10.01 16.00
N HIS A 96 21.97 8.88 16.22
CA HIS A 96 21.75 7.68 15.39
C HIS A 96 20.37 7.06 15.61
N VAL A 97 19.85 7.04 16.83
CA VAL A 97 18.52 6.52 17.15
C VAL A 97 17.43 7.39 16.50
N GLU A 98 17.55 8.71 16.58
CA GLU A 98 16.60 9.63 15.94
C GLU A 98 16.60 9.50 14.41
N GLN A 99 17.77 9.40 13.79
CA GLN A 99 17.87 9.19 12.34
C GLN A 99 17.24 7.87 11.91
N GLU A 100 17.42 6.80 12.66
CA GLU A 100 16.82 5.49 12.35
C GLU A 100 15.30 5.53 12.47
N GLN A 101 14.75 6.21 13.47
CA GLN A 101 13.32 6.39 13.62
C GLN A 101 12.72 7.20 12.47
N HIS A 102 13.35 8.30 12.08
CA HIS A 102 12.92 9.09 10.93
C HIS A 102 12.99 8.32 9.62
N TYR A 103 14.01 7.50 9.42
CA TYR A 103 14.15 6.68 8.24
C TYR A 103 13.06 5.59 8.17
N ARG A 104 12.78 4.92 9.29
CA ARG A 104 11.71 3.91 9.39
C ARG A 104 10.33 4.54 9.15
N ALA A 105 10.07 5.71 9.72
CA ALA A 105 8.82 6.44 9.49
C ALA A 105 8.62 6.78 7.99
N ARG A 106 9.66 7.28 7.32
CA ARG A 106 9.62 7.57 5.88
C ARG A 106 9.39 6.31 5.03
N LEU A 107 10.06 5.20 5.36
CA LEU A 107 9.84 3.93 4.65
C LEU A 107 8.40 3.45 4.83
N PHE A 108 7.87 3.53 6.05
CA PHE A 108 6.50 3.13 6.35
C PHE A 108 5.49 3.98 5.55
N THR A 109 5.63 5.31 5.57
CA THR A 109 4.78 6.21 4.78
C THR A 109 4.85 5.88 3.28
N ARG A 110 6.07 5.67 2.76
CA ARG A 110 6.27 5.33 1.35
C ARG A 110 5.67 3.98 0.97
N THR A 111 5.72 3.02 1.87
CA THR A 111 5.09 1.70 1.66
C THR A 111 3.57 1.83 1.59
N ILE A 112 2.96 2.64 2.47
CA ILE A 112 1.52 2.90 2.43
C ILE A 112 1.12 3.61 1.13
N GLU A 113 1.85 4.65 0.72
CA GLU A 113 1.61 5.36 -0.54
C GLU A 113 1.68 4.43 -1.75
N LEU A 114 2.71 3.57 -1.82
CA LEU A 114 2.86 2.60 -2.90
C LEU A 114 1.74 1.55 -2.88
N GLN A 115 1.29 1.11 -1.71
CA GLN A 115 0.15 0.21 -1.58
C GLN A 115 -1.15 0.88 -2.03
N ASP A 116 -1.41 2.12 -1.63
CA ASP A 116 -2.61 2.87 -2.04
C ASP A 116 -2.63 3.09 -3.55
N MET A 117 -1.52 3.51 -4.17
CA MET A 117 -1.38 3.60 -5.63
C MET A 117 -1.60 2.26 -6.33
N ALA A 118 -1.16 1.15 -5.73
CA ALA A 118 -1.35 -0.20 -6.27
C ALA A 118 -2.79 -0.72 -6.12
N MET A 119 -3.64 -0.08 -5.32
CA MET A 119 -5.03 -0.48 -5.05
C MET A 119 -6.05 0.35 -5.84
N ARG A 120 -5.66 1.48 -6.42
CA ARG A 120 -6.57 2.38 -7.13
C ARG A 120 -6.43 2.30 -8.64
N ASP A 121 -7.50 2.67 -9.33
CA ASP A 121 -7.52 2.93 -10.77
C ASP A 121 -7.01 4.35 -11.04
N GLU A 122 -6.04 4.51 -11.95
CA GLU A 122 -5.37 5.78 -12.20
C GLU A 122 -6.32 6.86 -12.75
N LEU A 123 -7.33 6.47 -13.55
CA LEU A 123 -8.26 7.41 -14.17
C LEU A 123 -9.34 7.88 -13.19
N THR A 124 -9.98 6.93 -12.50
CA THR A 124 -11.18 7.20 -11.70
C THR A 124 -10.90 7.39 -10.21
N GLN A 125 -9.73 6.98 -9.74
CA GLN A 125 -9.33 6.97 -8.32
C GLN A 125 -10.20 6.08 -7.42
N LEU A 126 -11.10 5.29 -8.00
CA LEU A 126 -11.77 4.20 -7.29
C LEU A 126 -10.79 3.06 -7.03
N PHE A 127 -11.19 2.11 -6.23
CA PHE A 127 -10.40 0.88 -6.11
C PHE A 127 -10.33 0.16 -7.46
N ASN A 128 -9.22 -0.53 -7.71
CA ASN A 128 -9.06 -1.34 -8.93
C ASN A 128 -9.61 -2.76 -8.74
N ARG A 129 -9.70 -3.52 -9.84
CA ARG A 129 -10.20 -4.90 -9.86
C ARG A 129 -9.47 -5.80 -8.85
N ARG A 130 -8.14 -5.68 -8.73
CA ARG A 130 -7.35 -6.53 -7.83
C ARG A 130 -7.77 -6.33 -6.38
N TYR A 131 -7.87 -5.09 -5.94
CA TYR A 131 -8.31 -4.76 -4.59
C TYR A 131 -9.76 -5.16 -4.35
N PHE A 132 -10.63 -4.97 -5.35
CA PHE A 132 -12.04 -5.36 -5.27
C PHE A 132 -12.20 -6.86 -5.00
N VAL A 133 -11.50 -7.71 -5.76
CA VAL A 133 -11.56 -9.18 -5.57
C VAL A 133 -11.06 -9.56 -4.18
N GLN A 134 -9.91 -9.03 -3.77
CA GLN A 134 -9.37 -9.28 -2.43
C GLN A 134 -10.35 -8.88 -1.31
N ARG A 135 -10.96 -7.69 -1.43
CA ARG A 135 -11.92 -7.22 -0.42
C ARG A 135 -13.20 -8.04 -0.43
N LEU A 136 -13.64 -8.50 -1.59
CA LEU A 136 -14.81 -9.36 -1.68
C LEU A 136 -14.57 -10.71 -0.99
N GLU A 137 -13.38 -11.29 -1.10
CA GLU A 137 -13.00 -12.49 -0.35
C GLU A 137 -13.05 -12.25 1.17
N GLU A 138 -12.44 -11.15 1.63
CA GLU A 138 -12.44 -10.78 3.06
C GLU A 138 -13.86 -10.56 3.61
N GLU A 139 -14.73 -9.89 2.85
CA GLU A 139 -16.12 -9.65 3.25
C GLU A 139 -16.95 -10.95 3.23
N LEU A 140 -16.71 -11.85 2.26
CA LEU A 140 -17.35 -13.16 2.24
C LEU A 140 -17.00 -13.99 3.47
N ASP A 141 -15.75 -14.03 3.88
CA ASP A 141 -15.33 -14.73 5.10
C ASP A 141 -15.99 -14.14 6.35
N ARG A 142 -16.16 -12.82 6.39
CA ARG A 142 -16.86 -12.12 7.48
C ARG A 142 -18.33 -12.47 7.55
N VAL A 143 -19.05 -12.47 6.43
CA VAL A 143 -20.50 -12.74 6.44
C VAL A 143 -20.82 -14.23 6.65
N ARG A 144 -19.93 -15.15 6.23
CA ARG A 144 -20.04 -16.58 6.55
C ARG A 144 -20.05 -16.86 8.04
N THR A 145 -19.20 -16.15 8.79
CA THR A 145 -19.12 -16.29 10.26
C THR A 145 -20.22 -15.54 10.99
N GLY A 146 -20.65 -14.39 10.46
CA GLY A 146 -21.61 -13.49 11.09
C GLY A 146 -23.08 -13.75 10.70
N HIS A 147 -23.39 -14.71 9.81
CA HIS A 147 -24.75 -14.98 9.30
C HIS A 147 -25.42 -13.72 8.73
N SER A 148 -24.66 -12.88 8.07
CA SER A 148 -25.10 -11.62 7.46
C SER A 148 -25.22 -11.72 5.95
N HIS A 149 -25.66 -10.66 5.28
CA HIS A 149 -25.82 -10.56 3.85
C HIS A 149 -24.71 -9.73 3.23
N LEU A 150 -24.35 -10.04 2.01
CA LEU A 150 -23.41 -9.26 1.21
C LEU A 150 -23.99 -9.10 -0.19
N ALA A 151 -24.10 -7.87 -0.66
CA ALA A 151 -24.49 -7.61 -2.05
C ALA A 151 -23.26 -7.24 -2.89
N VAL A 152 -23.23 -7.69 -4.11
CA VAL A 152 -22.29 -7.27 -5.15
C VAL A 152 -23.09 -6.68 -6.28
N VAL A 153 -22.75 -5.44 -6.65
CA VAL A 153 -23.35 -4.73 -7.77
C VAL A 153 -22.28 -4.56 -8.83
N VAL A 154 -22.60 -4.95 -10.07
CA VAL A 154 -21.76 -4.71 -11.24
C VAL A 154 -22.51 -3.76 -12.17
N LEU A 155 -21.80 -2.77 -12.70
CA LEU A 155 -22.34 -1.75 -13.60
C LEU A 155 -21.46 -1.66 -14.85
N ASP A 156 -22.09 -1.47 -16.00
CA ASP A 156 -21.41 -1.25 -17.29
C ASP A 156 -21.97 0.02 -17.93
N VAL A 157 -21.07 0.85 -18.48
CA VAL A 157 -21.46 2.10 -19.15
C VAL A 157 -21.97 1.80 -20.56
N ASP A 158 -23.22 2.06 -20.80
CA ASP A 158 -23.83 1.78 -22.10
C ASP A 158 -23.23 2.66 -23.22
N LYS A 159 -22.87 2.01 -24.32
CA LYS A 159 -22.40 2.66 -25.55
C LYS A 159 -21.17 3.59 -25.40
N LEU A 160 -20.29 3.34 -24.40
CA LEU A 160 -19.07 4.14 -24.22
C LEU A 160 -18.21 4.17 -25.49
N LYS A 161 -18.12 3.07 -26.24
CA LYS A 161 -17.42 3.04 -27.52
C LYS A 161 -17.99 4.08 -28.51
N GLY A 162 -19.31 4.19 -28.63
CA GLY A 162 -19.95 5.18 -29.50
C GLY A 162 -19.69 6.62 -29.07
N ILE A 163 -19.58 6.85 -27.75
CA ILE A 163 -19.18 8.16 -27.21
C ILE A 163 -17.72 8.46 -27.59
N ASN A 164 -16.81 7.51 -27.41
CA ASN A 164 -15.40 7.65 -27.79
C ASN A 164 -15.24 7.91 -29.30
N ASP A 165 -15.96 7.16 -30.12
CA ASP A 165 -15.87 7.28 -31.58
C ASP A 165 -16.43 8.64 -32.07
N THR A 166 -17.40 9.23 -31.34
CA THR A 166 -18.06 10.49 -31.73
C THR A 166 -17.38 11.73 -31.17
N PHE A 167 -16.93 11.67 -29.89
CA PHE A 167 -16.45 12.83 -29.13
C PHE A 167 -14.98 12.71 -28.70
N GLY A 168 -14.34 11.57 -28.99
CA GLY A 168 -12.96 11.30 -28.60
C GLY A 168 -12.80 10.70 -27.21
N HIS A 169 -11.64 10.04 -26.97
CA HIS A 169 -11.34 9.33 -25.72
C HIS A 169 -11.33 10.24 -24.48
N GLN A 170 -10.95 11.51 -24.62
CA GLN A 170 -10.96 12.44 -23.49
C GLN A 170 -12.36 12.65 -22.91
N VAL A 171 -13.39 12.66 -23.79
CA VAL A 171 -14.77 12.75 -23.35
C VAL A 171 -15.24 11.46 -22.70
N GLY A 172 -14.85 10.31 -23.24
CA GLY A 172 -15.10 9.02 -22.59
C GLY A 172 -14.46 8.91 -21.21
N ASP A 173 -13.23 9.40 -21.06
CA ASP A 173 -12.55 9.47 -19.75
C ASP A 173 -13.30 10.37 -18.77
N ALA A 174 -13.77 11.53 -19.21
CA ALA A 174 -14.60 12.43 -18.39
C ALA A 174 -15.91 11.77 -17.96
N VAL A 175 -16.54 10.98 -18.83
CA VAL A 175 -17.74 10.17 -18.53
C VAL A 175 -17.44 9.16 -17.41
N LEU A 176 -16.35 8.40 -17.51
CA LEU A 176 -15.95 7.42 -16.50
C LEU A 176 -15.62 8.08 -15.14
N ILE A 177 -14.94 9.22 -15.16
CA ILE A 177 -14.64 9.99 -13.94
C ILE A 177 -15.93 10.50 -13.28
N ASN A 178 -16.90 10.98 -14.07
CA ASN A 178 -18.17 11.43 -13.53
C ASN A 178 -19.00 10.31 -12.92
N LEU A 179 -19.07 9.14 -13.59
CA LEU A 179 -19.74 7.96 -13.02
C LEU A 179 -19.07 7.53 -11.70
N ALA A 180 -17.75 7.51 -11.64
CA ALA A 180 -17.00 7.22 -10.42
C ALA A 180 -17.38 8.16 -9.26
N ARG A 181 -17.48 9.47 -9.52
CA ARG A 181 -17.92 10.47 -8.53
C ARG A 181 -19.35 10.22 -8.06
N LEU A 182 -20.25 9.84 -8.98
CA LEU A 182 -21.63 9.50 -8.63
C LEU A 182 -21.67 8.24 -7.76
N LEU A 183 -20.90 7.20 -8.07
CA LEU A 183 -20.81 6.01 -7.25
C LEU A 183 -20.35 6.35 -5.83
N VAL A 184 -19.28 7.12 -5.66
CA VAL A 184 -18.82 7.56 -4.34
C VAL A 184 -19.90 8.35 -3.59
N LYS A 185 -20.62 9.23 -4.29
CA LYS A 185 -21.69 10.06 -3.69
C LYS A 185 -22.88 9.24 -3.20
N HIS A 186 -23.21 8.13 -3.88
CA HIS A 186 -24.40 7.33 -3.62
C HIS A 186 -24.12 6.04 -2.83
N THR A 187 -22.85 5.75 -2.54
CA THR A 187 -22.41 4.64 -1.68
C THR A 187 -22.19 5.13 -0.24
N ARG A 188 -22.26 4.19 0.72
CA ARG A 188 -21.95 4.44 2.13
C ARG A 188 -20.44 4.34 2.36
N VAL A 189 -19.98 4.78 3.51
CA VAL A 189 -18.56 4.63 3.92
C VAL A 189 -18.12 3.15 4.00
N THR A 190 -19.06 2.26 4.29
CA THR A 190 -18.85 0.81 4.35
C THR A 190 -18.82 0.13 3.00
N ASP A 191 -19.38 0.78 1.98
CA ASP A 191 -19.44 0.23 0.63
C ASP A 191 -18.11 0.45 -0.09
N ILE A 192 -17.76 -0.45 -1.00
CA ILE A 192 -16.46 -0.44 -1.66
C ILE A 192 -16.65 -0.32 -3.17
N PRO A 193 -16.71 0.91 -3.69
CA PRO A 193 -16.79 1.14 -5.13
C PRO A 193 -15.42 0.94 -5.80
N ALA A 194 -15.43 0.29 -6.96
CA ALA A 194 -14.24 -0.04 -7.73
C ALA A 194 -14.48 0.08 -9.24
N ARG A 195 -13.42 0.27 -10.01
CA ARG A 195 -13.42 0.08 -11.46
C ARG A 195 -12.82 -1.29 -11.77
N LEU A 196 -13.60 -2.14 -12.44
CA LEU A 196 -13.20 -3.51 -12.74
C LEU A 196 -12.41 -3.61 -14.06
N GLY A 197 -12.62 -2.67 -14.98
CA GLY A 197 -11.90 -2.58 -16.25
C GLY A 197 -12.71 -1.80 -17.27
N GLY A 198 -12.07 -1.21 -18.26
CA GLY A 198 -12.77 -0.53 -19.36
C GLY A 198 -13.91 0.38 -18.91
N ASP A 199 -15.12 -0.05 -19.21
CA ASP A 199 -16.41 0.56 -18.88
C ASP A 199 -17.14 -0.09 -17.69
N GLU A 200 -16.52 -1.08 -17.03
CA GLU A 200 -17.11 -1.86 -15.95
C GLU A 200 -16.73 -1.31 -14.56
N PHE A 201 -17.73 -1.21 -13.69
CA PHE A 201 -17.60 -0.81 -12.28
C PHE A 201 -18.20 -1.88 -11.38
N GLY A 202 -17.74 -1.95 -10.14
CA GLY A 202 -18.28 -2.84 -9.12
C GLY A 202 -18.46 -2.12 -7.79
N VAL A 203 -19.44 -2.57 -6.99
CA VAL A 203 -19.62 -2.11 -5.62
C VAL A 203 -19.87 -3.30 -4.72
N ILE A 204 -19.02 -3.46 -3.69
CA ILE A 204 -19.27 -4.41 -2.61
C ILE A 204 -20.09 -3.68 -1.54
N MET A 205 -21.22 -4.24 -1.13
CA MET A 205 -22.14 -3.64 -0.18
C MET A 205 -22.37 -4.60 1.00
N PRO A 206 -21.54 -4.52 2.05
CA PRO A 206 -21.74 -5.34 3.25
C PRO A 206 -23.07 -5.04 3.92
N GLU A 207 -23.65 -6.04 4.55
CA GLU A 207 -24.92 -5.97 5.31
C GLU A 207 -26.06 -5.31 4.51
N THR A 208 -26.10 -5.59 3.20
CA THR A 208 -27.05 -4.96 2.28
C THR A 208 -27.98 -6.01 1.68
N SER A 209 -29.29 -5.76 1.78
CA SER A 209 -30.33 -6.56 1.17
C SER A 209 -30.39 -6.30 -0.34
N LYS A 210 -31.09 -7.21 -1.05
CA LYS A 210 -31.38 -7.10 -2.49
C LYS A 210 -32.00 -5.74 -2.86
N GLY A 211 -33.02 -5.29 -2.10
CA GLY A 211 -33.64 -3.98 -2.33
C GLY A 211 -32.68 -2.79 -2.14
N GLY A 212 -31.77 -2.90 -1.18
CA GLY A 212 -30.75 -1.88 -0.96
C GLY A 212 -29.74 -1.77 -2.11
N ALA A 213 -29.34 -2.92 -2.65
CA ALA A 213 -28.42 -3.00 -3.79
C ALA A 213 -29.06 -2.49 -5.09
N LEU A 214 -30.30 -2.87 -5.37
CA LEU A 214 -31.07 -2.34 -6.50
C LEU A 214 -31.26 -0.83 -6.41
N GLY A 215 -31.61 -0.34 -5.22
CA GLY A 215 -31.74 1.10 -4.97
C GLY A 215 -30.46 1.90 -5.22
N LEU A 216 -29.26 1.30 -5.18
CA LEU A 216 -28.04 1.96 -5.62
C LEU A 216 -28.09 2.20 -7.13
N GLY A 217 -28.39 1.17 -7.93
CA GLY A 217 -28.49 1.30 -9.38
C GLY A 217 -29.52 2.35 -9.81
N GLU A 218 -30.70 2.34 -9.17
CA GLU A 218 -31.75 3.33 -9.43
C GLU A 218 -31.29 4.76 -9.11
N ARG A 219 -30.66 4.98 -7.95
CA ARG A 219 -30.12 6.32 -7.58
C ARG A 219 -29.05 6.82 -8.54
N VAL A 220 -28.16 5.92 -8.98
CA VAL A 220 -27.12 6.26 -9.95
C VAL A 220 -27.79 6.64 -11.30
N GLN A 221 -28.73 5.84 -11.79
CA GLN A 221 -29.42 6.15 -13.05
C GLN A 221 -30.21 7.47 -12.95
N GLN A 222 -30.94 7.69 -11.87
CA GLN A 222 -31.65 8.96 -11.65
C GLN A 222 -30.70 10.17 -11.64
N ALA A 223 -29.52 10.02 -11.03
CA ALA A 223 -28.51 11.08 -11.04
C ALA A 223 -27.94 11.37 -12.45
N LEU A 224 -27.76 10.31 -13.24
CA LEU A 224 -27.34 10.42 -14.64
C LEU A 224 -28.41 11.10 -15.52
N ASP A 225 -29.69 10.79 -15.28
CA ASP A 225 -30.81 11.39 -16.01
C ASP A 225 -31.05 12.85 -15.63
N ALA A 226 -30.74 13.23 -14.39
CA ALA A 226 -30.96 14.58 -13.87
C ALA A 226 -29.97 15.62 -14.41
N SER A 227 -28.76 15.18 -14.83
CA SER A 227 -27.72 16.10 -15.31
C SER A 227 -26.94 15.43 -16.44
N PRO A 228 -26.82 16.09 -17.61
CA PRO A 228 -25.92 15.59 -18.64
C PRO A 228 -24.48 15.60 -18.11
N ILE A 229 -23.76 14.53 -18.37
CA ILE A 229 -22.38 14.36 -17.86
C ILE A 229 -21.40 15.28 -18.58
N TYR A 230 -21.73 15.66 -19.82
CA TYR A 230 -20.86 16.46 -20.66
C TYR A 230 -21.70 17.33 -21.62
N GLU A 231 -21.35 18.60 -21.73
CA GLU A 231 -21.93 19.50 -22.70
C GLU A 231 -20.83 20.14 -23.54
N GLN A 232 -20.88 19.95 -24.85
CA GLN A 232 -19.98 20.60 -25.80
C GLN A 232 -20.75 21.00 -27.04
N ASP A 233 -20.59 22.26 -27.50
CA ASP A 233 -21.16 22.80 -28.73
C ASP A 233 -22.69 22.63 -28.82
N GLY A 234 -23.39 22.75 -27.68
CA GLY A 234 -24.84 22.59 -27.62
C GLY A 234 -25.30 21.11 -27.68
N ARG A 235 -24.40 20.18 -27.66
CA ARG A 235 -24.68 18.71 -27.55
C ARG A 235 -24.50 18.23 -26.14
N SER A 236 -25.53 17.62 -25.59
CA SER A 236 -25.47 16.98 -24.27
C SER A 236 -25.35 15.46 -24.41
N ILE A 237 -24.46 14.86 -23.64
CA ILE A 237 -24.32 13.39 -23.56
C ILE A 237 -25.14 12.89 -22.38
N LYS A 238 -26.22 12.16 -22.68
CA LYS A 238 -26.97 11.40 -21.69
C LYS A 238 -26.36 10.02 -21.58
N LEU A 239 -25.99 9.66 -20.37
CA LEU A 239 -25.39 8.37 -20.07
C LEU A 239 -26.45 7.43 -19.47
N SER A 240 -26.38 6.16 -19.82
CA SER A 240 -27.07 5.09 -19.12
C SER A 240 -26.06 4.04 -18.67
N VAL A 241 -26.44 3.31 -17.62
CA VAL A 241 -25.69 2.18 -17.11
C VAL A 241 -26.58 0.95 -17.01
N SER A 242 -26.06 -0.18 -17.42
CA SER A 242 -26.66 -1.48 -17.16
C SER A 242 -26.15 -2.02 -15.84
N VAL A 243 -27.04 -2.50 -14.98
CA VAL A 243 -26.72 -2.89 -13.60
C VAL A 243 -27.15 -4.33 -13.35
N GLY A 244 -26.25 -5.13 -12.77
CA GLY A 244 -26.55 -6.47 -12.29
C GLY A 244 -26.22 -6.59 -10.80
N VAL A 245 -27.03 -7.36 -10.10
CA VAL A 245 -26.92 -7.54 -8.65
C VAL A 245 -26.84 -9.01 -8.29
N SER A 246 -25.93 -9.38 -7.41
CA SER A 246 -25.87 -10.68 -6.76
C SER A 246 -25.84 -10.55 -5.25
N ILE A 247 -26.38 -11.55 -4.54
CA ILE A 247 -26.52 -11.53 -3.08
C ILE A 247 -26.01 -12.84 -2.49
N PHE A 248 -25.07 -12.76 -1.57
CA PHE A 248 -24.66 -13.89 -0.75
C PHE A 248 -25.72 -14.17 0.33
N PRO A 249 -26.11 -15.45 0.58
CA PRO A 249 -25.61 -16.66 -0.08
C PRO A 249 -26.43 -17.09 -1.33
N TRP A 250 -27.55 -16.42 -1.65
CA TRP A 250 -28.54 -16.89 -2.62
C TRP A 250 -28.06 -16.93 -4.07
N SER A 251 -27.13 -16.05 -4.44
CA SER A 251 -26.60 -15.96 -5.82
C SER A 251 -25.26 -16.68 -5.99
N GLY A 252 -24.71 -17.23 -4.92
CA GLY A 252 -23.44 -17.95 -4.90
C GLY A 252 -22.75 -17.86 -3.55
N GLU A 253 -21.78 -18.74 -3.32
CA GLU A 253 -21.00 -18.84 -2.08
C GLU A 253 -19.52 -18.48 -2.27
N SER A 254 -19.07 -18.26 -3.50
CA SER A 254 -17.71 -17.87 -3.86
C SER A 254 -17.70 -16.54 -4.60
N VAL A 255 -16.52 -15.90 -4.64
CA VAL A 255 -16.29 -14.66 -5.39
C VAL A 255 -16.67 -14.82 -6.85
N ASP A 256 -16.22 -15.93 -7.47
CA ASP A 256 -16.47 -16.20 -8.89
C ASP A 256 -17.95 -16.42 -9.18
N GLU A 257 -18.68 -17.09 -8.29
CA GLU A 257 -20.12 -17.30 -8.45
C GLU A 257 -20.90 -16.00 -8.32
N LEU A 258 -20.58 -15.16 -7.33
CA LEU A 258 -21.23 -13.87 -7.14
C LEU A 258 -20.97 -12.94 -8.32
N LEU A 259 -19.73 -12.82 -8.77
CA LEU A 259 -19.40 -11.99 -9.93
C LEU A 259 -20.11 -12.49 -11.19
N ARG A 260 -20.06 -13.79 -11.47
CA ARG A 260 -20.74 -14.38 -12.62
C ARG A 260 -22.26 -14.19 -12.57
N SER A 261 -22.86 -14.28 -11.39
CA SER A 261 -24.29 -14.04 -11.20
C SER A 261 -24.64 -12.57 -11.48
N ALA A 262 -23.87 -11.64 -10.94
CA ALA A 262 -24.05 -10.20 -11.19
C ALA A 262 -23.87 -9.86 -12.68
N ASP A 263 -22.83 -10.40 -13.34
CA ASP A 263 -22.60 -10.20 -14.78
C ASP A 263 -23.76 -10.74 -15.63
N THR A 264 -24.31 -11.91 -15.26
CA THR A 264 -25.46 -12.48 -15.97
C THR A 264 -26.67 -11.57 -15.90
N HIS A 265 -26.97 -11.01 -14.74
CA HIS A 265 -28.07 -10.06 -14.55
C HIS A 265 -27.83 -8.75 -15.31
N MET A 266 -26.60 -8.21 -15.24
CA MET A 266 -26.21 -6.99 -15.97
C MET A 266 -26.37 -7.19 -17.49
N TYR A 267 -25.93 -8.35 -18.01
CA TYR A 267 -26.07 -8.64 -19.44
C TYR A 267 -27.54 -8.79 -19.86
N ALA A 268 -28.37 -9.39 -19.02
CA ALA A 268 -29.82 -9.49 -19.25
C ALA A 268 -30.48 -8.08 -19.31
N ALA A 269 -30.12 -7.17 -18.38
CA ALA A 269 -30.56 -5.79 -18.37
C ALA A 269 -30.15 -5.07 -19.66
N LYS A 270 -28.90 -5.25 -20.10
CA LYS A 270 -28.35 -4.67 -21.34
C LYS A 270 -29.07 -5.18 -22.58
N ALA A 271 -29.39 -6.47 -22.65
CA ALA A 271 -30.11 -7.10 -23.78
C ALA A 271 -31.58 -6.67 -23.85
N ALA A 272 -32.22 -6.44 -22.71
CA ALA A 272 -33.61 -5.99 -22.63
C ALA A 272 -33.79 -4.53 -23.06
N GLY A 273 -32.70 -3.80 -23.28
CA GLY A 273 -32.71 -2.35 -23.60
C GLY A 273 -33.28 -1.52 -22.45
N HIS A 274 -33.37 -2.09 -21.26
CA HIS A 274 -33.86 -1.42 -20.08
C HIS A 274 -32.78 -0.51 -19.52
N ARG A 275 -33.11 0.76 -19.33
CA ARG A 275 -32.44 1.66 -18.41
C ARG A 275 -32.83 1.22 -17.01
N GLY A 276 -32.12 0.23 -16.46
CA GLY A 276 -32.51 -0.27 -15.14
C GLY A 276 -31.73 -1.51 -14.69
N THR A 277 -31.99 -1.86 -13.45
CA THR A 277 -31.42 -2.98 -12.72
C THR A 277 -32.20 -4.26 -13.00
N ASP A 278 -31.56 -5.30 -13.49
CA ASP A 278 -32.09 -6.68 -13.52
C ASP A 278 -31.47 -7.54 -12.43
N ILE A 279 -32.22 -8.57 -11.99
CA ILE A 279 -31.91 -9.39 -10.82
C ILE A 279 -31.80 -10.84 -11.23
#